data_44f7318c596081c1beed7eb5dcd23fff
#
_entry.id   44f7318c596081c1beed7eb5dcd23fff
#
_cell.length_a   1.000
_cell.length_b   1.000
_cell.length_c   1.000
_cell.angle_alpha   90.00
_cell.angle_beta   90.00
_cell.angle_gamma   90.00
#
_symmetry.space_group_name_H-M   'P 1'
#
loop_
_entity.id
_entity.type
_entity.pdbx_description
1 polymer ?
#
loop_
_entity_poly.entity_id
_entity_poly.type
_entity_poly.pdbx_seq_one_letter_code
_entity_poly.pdbx_strand_id
1 'polypeptide(L)'
;MSLSVVIPVYNEENNIKTTIDEIHQVLEKSSIKEYEIIAVDDGSTDNTAAVLKESNLNFLLITHEQNKGYGAALKSGIRKSKYNIIAITDADGTYPIKDIPELYNRMNDCDMVVGARTGEKVKIPLIRRPAKWLLAKLANYLAEYKIPDLNSGLRLFRKSDILRLFGILPKGFSFTTTLTLAMLTNDMQVKFIPIDYMKRKGKSKIRPIRDTLNFIQLIVRTVLYFNPLKIFVPIALLLLLLSLGVFLYSTFAMDRILDTTVSILFVAALQMLSIGMIADIIDKRNKL
;
A
#
# COMPACT_ATOMS: atom_id res chain seq x y z
N MET A 1 10.01 -23.39 11.29
CA MET A 1 9.39 -22.33 10.45
C MET A 1 8.15 -21.88 11.14
N SER A 2 8.01 -20.59 11.41
CA SER A 2 6.92 -20.04 12.23
C SER A 2 6.26 -18.82 11.55
N LEU A 3 4.93 -18.66 11.69
CA LEU A 3 4.11 -17.68 10.97
C LEU A 3 3.01 -17.11 11.86
N SER A 4 2.85 -15.78 11.88
CA SER A 4 1.65 -15.13 12.41
C SER A 4 0.76 -14.68 11.25
N VAL A 5 -0.51 -15.08 11.24
CA VAL A 5 -1.50 -14.64 10.25
C VAL A 5 -2.39 -13.59 10.88
N VAL A 6 -2.39 -12.37 10.35
CA VAL A 6 -3.18 -11.24 10.86
C VAL A 6 -4.34 -10.96 9.90
N ILE A 7 -5.55 -10.98 10.42
CA ILE A 7 -6.81 -10.80 9.68
C ILE A 7 -7.53 -9.57 10.24
N PRO A 8 -7.56 -8.44 9.53
CA PRO A 8 -8.41 -7.31 9.89
C PRO A 8 -9.86 -7.62 9.53
N VAL A 9 -10.77 -7.43 10.47
CA VAL A 9 -12.18 -7.80 10.33
C VAL A 9 -13.07 -6.60 10.62
N TYR A 10 -14.04 -6.32 9.75
CA TYR A 10 -15.06 -5.30 9.97
C TYR A 10 -16.33 -5.63 9.17
N ASN A 11 -17.40 -6.03 9.87
CA ASN A 11 -18.68 -6.43 9.30
C ASN A 11 -18.52 -7.58 8.28
N GLU A 12 -17.98 -8.72 8.72
CA GLU A 12 -17.73 -9.92 7.93
C GLU A 12 -18.31 -11.19 8.61
N GLU A 13 -19.49 -11.07 9.24
CA GLU A 13 -20.19 -12.16 9.96
C GLU A 13 -20.36 -13.44 9.14
N ASN A 14 -20.52 -13.31 7.81
CA ASN A 14 -20.77 -14.43 6.91
C ASN A 14 -19.49 -15.16 6.45
N ASN A 15 -18.33 -14.54 6.55
CA ASN A 15 -17.11 -15.06 5.91
C ASN A 15 -16.01 -15.39 6.93
N ILE A 16 -15.93 -14.68 8.06
CA ILE A 16 -14.77 -14.74 8.95
C ILE A 16 -14.51 -16.13 9.52
N LYS A 17 -15.53 -16.86 9.93
CA LYS A 17 -15.39 -18.21 10.46
C LYS A 17 -14.78 -19.15 9.42
N THR A 18 -15.32 -19.13 8.19
CA THR A 18 -14.82 -19.95 7.07
C THR A 18 -13.38 -19.58 6.74
N THR A 19 -13.03 -18.28 6.74
CA THR A 19 -11.66 -17.83 6.46
C THR A 19 -10.67 -18.34 7.50
N ILE A 20 -11.01 -18.28 8.81
CA ILE A 20 -10.14 -18.79 9.88
C ILE A 20 -9.97 -20.31 9.75
N ASP A 21 -11.07 -21.05 9.51
CA ASP A 21 -11.05 -22.49 9.35
C ASP A 21 -10.19 -22.91 8.14
N GLU A 22 -10.33 -22.25 7.00
CA GLU A 22 -9.49 -22.49 5.81
C GLU A 22 -8.00 -22.25 6.10
N ILE A 23 -7.65 -21.19 6.86
CA ILE A 23 -6.26 -20.94 7.25
C ILE A 23 -5.73 -22.09 8.09
N HIS A 24 -6.48 -22.58 9.09
CA HIS A 24 -6.08 -23.74 9.89
C HIS A 24 -5.83 -24.96 9.00
N GLN A 25 -6.79 -25.32 8.16
CA GLN A 25 -6.69 -26.48 7.28
C GLN A 25 -5.48 -26.43 6.32
N VAL A 26 -5.18 -25.25 5.79
CA VAL A 26 -4.03 -25.04 4.89
C VAL A 26 -2.71 -25.12 5.64
N LEU A 27 -2.62 -24.47 6.81
CA LEU A 27 -1.37 -24.42 7.56
C LEU A 27 -1.03 -25.76 8.22
N GLU A 28 -2.01 -26.49 8.73
CA GLU A 28 -1.83 -27.84 9.27
C GLU A 28 -1.26 -28.83 8.25
N LYS A 29 -1.66 -28.70 6.98
CA LYS A 29 -1.17 -29.54 5.87
C LYS A 29 0.15 -29.03 5.28
N SER A 30 0.66 -27.89 5.73
CA SER A 30 1.88 -27.26 5.21
C SER A 30 3.14 -27.66 5.97
N SER A 31 4.28 -27.20 5.48
CA SER A 31 5.58 -27.33 6.15
C SER A 31 5.77 -26.32 7.31
N ILE A 32 4.82 -25.41 7.53
CA ILE A 32 4.87 -24.41 8.60
C ILE A 32 4.39 -25.06 9.89
N LYS A 33 5.37 -25.41 10.76
CA LYS A 33 5.08 -26.21 11.98
C LYS A 33 4.50 -25.43 13.13
N GLU A 34 4.83 -24.14 13.21
CA GLU A 34 4.37 -23.25 14.27
C GLU A 34 3.64 -22.06 13.64
N TYR A 35 2.40 -21.87 13.99
CA TYR A 35 1.64 -20.71 13.53
C TYR A 35 0.67 -20.20 14.59
N GLU A 36 0.27 -18.98 14.45
CA GLU A 36 -0.84 -18.36 15.16
C GLU A 36 -1.73 -17.58 14.19
N ILE A 37 -3.00 -17.48 14.51
CA ILE A 37 -3.95 -16.64 13.79
C ILE A 37 -4.40 -15.53 14.73
N ILE A 38 -4.42 -14.30 14.24
CA ILE A 38 -4.83 -13.11 14.98
C ILE A 38 -5.94 -12.42 14.19
N ALA A 39 -7.17 -12.53 14.68
CA ALA A 39 -8.30 -11.80 14.15
C ALA A 39 -8.44 -10.46 14.90
N VAL A 40 -8.50 -9.36 14.17
CA VAL A 40 -8.66 -8.03 14.75
C VAL A 40 -10.01 -7.47 14.33
N ASP A 41 -11.00 -7.57 15.20
CA ASP A 41 -12.31 -6.95 14.99
C ASP A 41 -12.22 -5.44 15.20
N ASP A 42 -12.35 -4.70 14.12
CA ASP A 42 -12.22 -3.24 14.10
C ASP A 42 -13.56 -2.54 14.42
N GLY A 43 -14.20 -2.96 15.52
CA GLY A 43 -15.44 -2.37 15.99
C GLY A 43 -16.63 -2.69 15.07
N SER A 44 -16.83 -3.95 14.71
CA SER A 44 -17.96 -4.39 13.88
C SER A 44 -19.30 -4.04 14.50
N THR A 45 -20.28 -3.72 13.66
CA THR A 45 -21.65 -3.33 14.02
C THR A 45 -22.69 -4.39 13.67
N ASP A 46 -22.27 -5.48 13.04
CA ASP A 46 -23.06 -6.69 12.75
C ASP A 46 -22.74 -7.80 13.77
N ASN A 47 -23.12 -9.04 13.50
CA ASN A 47 -22.87 -10.18 14.38
C ASN A 47 -21.42 -10.70 14.36
N THR A 48 -20.48 -10.04 13.65
CA THR A 48 -19.09 -10.49 13.54
C THR A 48 -18.43 -10.75 14.89
N ALA A 49 -18.61 -9.84 15.86
CA ALA A 49 -18.03 -9.98 17.20
C ALA A 49 -18.57 -11.21 17.95
N ALA A 50 -19.87 -11.52 17.80
CA ALA A 50 -20.49 -12.71 18.38
C ALA A 50 -19.95 -13.99 17.71
N VAL A 51 -19.91 -14.03 16.38
CA VAL A 51 -19.36 -15.17 15.60
C VAL A 51 -17.93 -15.48 16.01
N LEU A 52 -17.08 -14.47 16.20
CA LEU A 52 -15.69 -14.65 16.62
C LEU A 52 -15.59 -15.17 18.07
N LYS A 53 -16.38 -14.65 19.00
CA LYS A 53 -16.36 -15.05 20.42
C LYS A 53 -16.90 -16.48 20.64
N GLU A 54 -17.90 -16.88 19.87
CA GLU A 54 -18.54 -18.20 19.95
C GLU A 54 -17.80 -19.27 19.16
N SER A 55 -16.77 -18.86 18.39
CA SER A 55 -15.99 -19.80 17.59
C SER A 55 -15.10 -20.69 18.47
N ASN A 56 -15.16 -21.99 18.24
CA ASN A 56 -14.29 -22.98 18.89
C ASN A 56 -12.89 -23.10 18.20
N LEU A 57 -12.61 -22.26 17.20
CA LEU A 57 -11.33 -22.25 16.49
C LEU A 57 -10.25 -21.60 17.34
N ASN A 58 -9.01 -22.07 17.20
CA ASN A 58 -7.88 -21.53 17.96
C ASN A 58 -7.29 -20.29 17.26
N PHE A 59 -7.59 -19.11 17.80
CA PHE A 59 -7.01 -17.83 17.33
C PHE A 59 -7.00 -16.79 18.45
N LEU A 60 -6.17 -15.77 18.32
CA LEU A 60 -6.17 -14.60 19.20
C LEU A 60 -7.15 -13.56 18.66
N LEU A 61 -8.16 -13.21 19.45
CA LEU A 61 -9.09 -12.13 19.15
C LEU A 61 -8.62 -10.81 19.78
N ILE A 62 -8.52 -9.76 18.94
CA ILE A 62 -8.34 -8.38 19.38
C ILE A 62 -9.57 -7.60 18.96
N THR A 63 -10.21 -6.87 19.87
CA THR A 63 -11.41 -6.09 19.58
C THR A 63 -11.12 -4.60 19.82
N HIS A 64 -11.43 -3.75 18.84
CA HIS A 64 -11.46 -2.31 19.00
C HIS A 64 -12.87 -1.86 19.44
N GLU A 65 -12.95 -0.88 20.32
CA GLU A 65 -14.24 -0.32 20.79
C GLU A 65 -15.02 0.36 19.65
N GLN A 66 -14.32 0.89 18.64
CA GLN A 66 -14.89 1.55 17.46
C GLN A 66 -14.00 1.33 16.25
N ASN A 67 -14.56 1.53 15.06
CA ASN A 67 -13.80 1.42 13.81
C ASN A 67 -12.65 2.45 13.76
N LYS A 68 -11.41 1.97 13.76
CA LYS A 68 -10.17 2.75 13.66
C LYS A 68 -9.56 2.69 12.26
N GLY A 69 -10.06 1.83 11.41
CA GLY A 69 -9.66 1.61 10.02
C GLY A 69 -8.74 0.41 9.80
N TYR A 70 -8.76 -0.09 8.59
CA TYR A 70 -8.04 -1.29 8.13
C TYR A 70 -6.57 -1.34 8.57
N GLY A 71 -5.82 -0.26 8.33
CA GLY A 71 -4.41 -0.19 8.73
C GLY A 71 -4.21 -0.13 10.24
N ALA A 72 -5.19 0.40 11.01
CA ALA A 72 -5.14 0.39 12.46
C ALA A 72 -5.33 -1.03 13.00
N ALA A 73 -6.26 -1.80 12.44
CA ALA A 73 -6.46 -3.20 12.76
C ALA A 73 -5.20 -4.02 12.47
N LEU A 74 -4.60 -3.85 11.28
CA LEU A 74 -3.33 -4.49 10.94
C LEU A 74 -2.22 -4.14 11.94
N LYS A 75 -2.05 -2.87 12.29
CA LYS A 75 -1.05 -2.45 13.28
C LYS A 75 -1.25 -3.10 14.65
N SER A 76 -2.49 -3.24 15.08
CA SER A 76 -2.83 -3.91 16.35
C SER A 76 -2.43 -5.38 16.32
N GLY A 77 -2.78 -6.12 15.26
CA GLY A 77 -2.42 -7.51 15.06
C GLY A 77 -0.91 -7.72 14.94
N ILE A 78 -0.23 -6.91 14.11
CA ILE A 78 1.23 -6.98 13.92
C ILE A 78 1.99 -6.75 15.23
N ARG A 79 1.57 -5.80 16.05
CA ARG A 79 2.19 -5.57 17.37
C ARG A 79 2.08 -6.78 18.29
N LYS A 80 0.91 -7.43 18.30
CA LYS A 80 0.61 -8.60 19.15
C LYS A 80 1.16 -9.91 18.62
N SER A 81 1.56 -9.98 17.33
CA SER A 81 2.09 -11.20 16.75
C SER A 81 3.34 -11.68 17.48
N LYS A 82 3.46 -13.00 17.64
CA LYS A 82 4.58 -13.69 18.29
C LYS A 82 5.74 -13.88 17.33
N TYR A 83 5.46 -14.24 16.08
CA TYR A 83 6.48 -14.63 15.10
C TYR A 83 6.96 -13.48 14.23
N ASN A 84 8.19 -13.60 13.71
CA ASN A 84 8.79 -12.55 12.90
C ASN A 84 8.27 -12.53 11.45
N ILE A 85 7.86 -13.67 10.89
CA ILE A 85 7.18 -13.69 9.59
C ILE A 85 5.70 -13.51 9.83
N ILE A 86 5.12 -12.49 9.18
CA ILE A 86 3.71 -12.15 9.28
C ILE A 86 3.07 -12.26 7.91
N ALA A 87 1.98 -13.00 7.82
CA ALA A 87 1.05 -12.93 6.71
C ALA A 87 -0.12 -12.02 7.06
N ILE A 88 -0.58 -11.21 6.13
CA ILE A 88 -1.87 -10.53 6.23
C ILE A 88 -2.78 -11.03 5.12
N THR A 89 -4.07 -11.14 5.41
CA THR A 89 -5.12 -11.49 4.43
C THR A 89 -6.44 -10.85 4.83
N ASP A 90 -7.32 -10.60 3.85
CA ASP A 90 -8.64 -10.05 4.13
C ASP A 90 -9.60 -11.17 4.60
N ALA A 91 -10.63 -10.78 5.38
CA ALA A 91 -11.61 -11.69 5.96
C ALA A 91 -12.73 -12.11 5.00
N ASP A 92 -12.81 -11.56 3.78
CA ASP A 92 -13.94 -11.64 2.86
C ASP A 92 -13.89 -12.85 1.89
N GLY A 93 -12.92 -13.75 2.07
CA GLY A 93 -12.75 -14.96 1.26
C GLY A 93 -12.33 -14.71 -0.19
N THR A 94 -11.82 -13.52 -0.53
CA THR A 94 -11.42 -13.18 -1.90
C THR A 94 -10.01 -13.65 -2.24
N TYR A 95 -9.15 -13.85 -1.24
CA TYR A 95 -7.77 -14.30 -1.43
C TYR A 95 -7.64 -15.82 -1.31
N PRO A 96 -6.82 -16.46 -2.15
CA PRO A 96 -6.57 -17.89 -2.09
C PRO A 96 -5.63 -18.23 -0.92
N ILE A 97 -6.20 -18.61 0.22
CA ILE A 97 -5.46 -18.97 1.44
C ILE A 97 -4.47 -20.11 1.19
N LYS A 98 -4.80 -21.02 0.26
CA LYS A 98 -3.94 -22.15 -0.16
C LYS A 98 -2.55 -21.71 -0.67
N ASP A 99 -2.40 -20.45 -1.11
CA ASP A 99 -1.14 -19.95 -1.66
C ASP A 99 -0.20 -19.43 -0.55
N ILE A 100 -0.65 -19.29 0.72
CA ILE A 100 0.18 -18.82 1.84
C ILE A 100 1.47 -19.63 2.01
N PRO A 101 1.47 -20.98 1.98
CA PRO A 101 2.70 -21.77 2.12
C PRO A 101 3.71 -21.51 1.00
N GLU A 102 3.24 -21.32 -0.24
CA GLU A 102 4.13 -20.98 -1.36
C GLU A 102 4.75 -19.59 -1.16
N LEU A 103 3.93 -18.59 -0.82
CA LEU A 103 4.41 -17.23 -0.53
C LEU A 103 5.40 -17.23 0.64
N TYR A 104 5.15 -18.06 1.66
CA TYR A 104 6.07 -18.22 2.81
C TYR A 104 7.45 -18.73 2.37
N ASN A 105 7.49 -19.73 1.52
CA ASN A 105 8.75 -20.29 1.02
C ASN A 105 9.60 -19.27 0.24
N ARG A 106 8.95 -18.26 -0.37
CA ARG A 106 9.62 -17.17 -1.08
C ARG A 106 10.19 -16.08 -0.16
N MET A 107 9.85 -16.08 1.14
CA MET A 107 10.37 -15.11 2.11
C MET A 107 11.85 -15.31 2.45
N ASN A 108 12.47 -16.42 2.06
CA ASN A 108 13.89 -16.68 2.34
C ASN A 108 14.81 -15.64 1.68
N ASP A 109 14.44 -15.18 0.47
CA ASP A 109 15.28 -14.33 -0.39
C ASP A 109 14.72 -12.92 -0.56
N CYS A 110 13.83 -12.46 0.30
CA CYS A 110 13.24 -11.12 0.20
C CYS A 110 12.67 -10.64 1.53
N ASP A 111 12.35 -9.36 1.60
CA ASP A 111 11.80 -8.70 2.79
C ASP A 111 10.27 -8.70 2.81
N MET A 112 9.65 -8.74 1.61
CA MET A 112 8.21 -8.88 1.45
C MET A 112 7.85 -9.71 0.21
N VAL A 113 6.86 -10.57 0.34
CA VAL A 113 6.20 -11.26 -0.77
C VAL A 113 4.75 -10.78 -0.86
N VAL A 114 4.33 -10.39 -2.06
CA VAL A 114 2.98 -9.92 -2.36
C VAL A 114 2.31 -10.91 -3.31
N GLY A 115 1.17 -11.46 -2.90
CA GLY A 115 0.28 -12.19 -3.81
C GLY A 115 -0.39 -11.21 -4.76
N ALA A 116 0.16 -11.04 -5.96
CA ALA A 116 -0.34 -10.10 -6.95
C ALA A 116 -1.57 -10.64 -7.68
N ARG A 117 -2.66 -9.87 -7.71
CA ARG A 117 -3.94 -10.23 -8.37
C ARG A 117 -3.81 -10.07 -9.89
N THR A 118 -2.91 -10.84 -10.48
CA THR A 118 -2.60 -10.84 -11.91
C THR A 118 -2.85 -12.20 -12.58
N GLY A 119 -3.40 -13.16 -11.83
CA GLY A 119 -3.80 -14.47 -12.34
C GLY A 119 -4.89 -14.38 -13.42
N GLU A 120 -5.16 -15.49 -14.09
CA GLU A 120 -6.05 -15.56 -15.27
C GLU A 120 -7.51 -15.17 -14.99
N LYS A 121 -7.98 -15.32 -13.76
CA LYS A 121 -9.39 -15.11 -13.37
C LYS A 121 -9.71 -13.69 -12.91
N VAL A 122 -8.78 -12.74 -13.00
CA VAL A 122 -8.97 -11.37 -12.51
C VAL A 122 -9.75 -10.51 -13.53
N LYS A 123 -11.01 -10.16 -13.23
CA LYS A 123 -11.85 -9.29 -14.06
C LYS A 123 -11.89 -7.87 -13.49
N ILE A 124 -11.32 -6.89 -14.22
CA ILE A 124 -11.36 -5.46 -13.85
C ILE A 124 -12.40 -4.75 -14.70
N PRO A 125 -13.38 -4.03 -14.10
CA PRO A 125 -14.34 -3.20 -14.83
C PRO A 125 -13.65 -2.15 -15.72
N LEU A 126 -14.09 -2.01 -16.97
CA LEU A 126 -13.50 -1.13 -18.00
C LEU A 126 -13.38 0.32 -17.54
N ILE A 127 -14.39 0.84 -16.85
CA ILE A 127 -14.44 2.23 -16.37
C ILE A 127 -13.33 2.59 -15.36
N ARG A 128 -12.73 1.59 -14.69
CA ARG A 128 -11.66 1.78 -13.70
C ARG A 128 -10.25 1.65 -14.30
N ARG A 129 -10.13 1.21 -15.54
CA ARG A 129 -8.83 0.97 -16.21
C ARG A 129 -7.98 2.23 -16.36
N PRO A 130 -8.52 3.41 -16.80
CA PRO A 130 -7.70 4.61 -16.99
C PRO A 130 -7.10 5.12 -15.68
N ALA A 131 -7.92 5.21 -14.62
CA ALA A 131 -7.45 5.64 -13.30
C ALA A 131 -6.40 4.67 -12.72
N LYS A 132 -6.66 3.36 -12.82
CA LYS A 132 -5.70 2.33 -12.37
C LYS A 132 -4.40 2.38 -13.16
N TRP A 133 -4.46 2.59 -14.48
CA TRP A 133 -3.28 2.72 -15.34
C TRP A 133 -2.45 3.95 -14.96
N LEU A 134 -3.08 5.12 -14.79
CA LEU A 134 -2.40 6.35 -14.39
C LEU A 134 -1.71 6.19 -13.02
N LEU A 135 -2.42 5.62 -12.04
CA LEU A 135 -1.87 5.34 -10.71
C LEU A 135 -0.69 4.37 -10.76
N ALA A 136 -0.81 3.30 -11.54
CA ALA A 136 0.28 2.33 -11.71
C ALA A 136 1.50 2.98 -12.40
N LYS A 137 1.29 3.80 -13.44
CA LYS A 137 2.37 4.51 -14.13
C LYS A 137 3.09 5.49 -13.21
N LEU A 138 2.32 6.25 -12.41
CA LEU A 138 2.88 7.17 -11.42
C LEU A 138 3.66 6.41 -10.35
N ALA A 139 3.09 5.35 -9.77
CA ALA A 139 3.74 4.54 -8.75
C ALA A 139 5.04 3.89 -9.28
N ASN A 140 5.02 3.36 -10.51
CA ASN A 140 6.19 2.76 -11.14
C ASN A 140 7.31 3.80 -11.41
N TYR A 141 6.94 4.99 -11.89
CA TYR A 141 7.90 6.09 -12.08
C TYR A 141 8.57 6.49 -10.77
N LEU A 142 7.77 6.64 -9.73
CA LEU A 142 8.23 7.12 -8.43
C LEU A 142 9.03 6.07 -7.65
N ALA A 143 8.65 4.79 -7.75
CA ALA A 143 9.36 3.68 -7.11
C ALA A 143 10.53 3.12 -7.96
N GLU A 144 10.71 3.56 -9.20
CA GLU A 144 11.66 2.98 -10.18
C GLU A 144 11.52 1.46 -10.35
N TYR A 145 10.33 0.95 -10.09
CA TYR A 145 10.04 -0.47 -10.11
C TYR A 145 8.70 -0.75 -10.77
N LYS A 146 8.63 -1.81 -11.59
CA LYS A 146 7.36 -2.25 -12.19
C LYS A 146 6.52 -2.99 -11.15
N ILE A 147 5.54 -2.33 -10.58
CA ILE A 147 4.66 -2.86 -9.55
C ILE A 147 3.43 -3.52 -10.20
N PRO A 148 3.30 -4.85 -10.16
CA PRO A 148 2.16 -5.55 -10.78
C PRO A 148 0.83 -5.30 -10.04
N ASP A 149 0.87 -5.27 -8.71
CA ASP A 149 -0.29 -5.01 -7.85
C ASP A 149 0.09 -4.25 -6.57
N LEU A 150 -0.29 -2.97 -6.54
CA LEU A 150 0.03 -2.07 -5.45
C LEU A 150 -0.81 -2.32 -4.18
N ASN A 151 -2.04 -2.83 -4.34
CA ASN A 151 -3.07 -2.86 -3.30
C ASN A 151 -3.50 -4.26 -2.88
N SER A 152 -2.72 -5.29 -3.17
CA SER A 152 -3.07 -6.64 -2.71
C SER A 152 -3.11 -6.72 -1.18
N GLY A 153 -4.14 -7.37 -0.61
CA GLY A 153 -4.26 -7.63 0.82
C GLY A 153 -3.50 -8.88 1.26
N LEU A 154 -3.23 -9.83 0.35
CA LEU A 154 -2.45 -11.02 0.69
C LEU A 154 -0.96 -10.74 0.50
N ARG A 155 -0.23 -10.68 1.61
CA ARG A 155 1.21 -10.48 1.60
C ARG A 155 1.89 -11.01 2.84
N LEU A 156 3.17 -11.33 2.72
CA LEU A 156 4.02 -11.75 3.83
C LEU A 156 5.20 -10.79 3.96
N PHE A 157 5.62 -10.51 5.18
CA PHE A 157 6.76 -9.62 5.48
C PHE A 157 7.37 -9.92 6.84
N ARG A 158 8.54 -9.36 7.12
CA ARG A 158 9.20 -9.47 8.43
C ARG A 158 8.64 -8.41 9.38
N LYS A 159 8.27 -8.82 10.59
CA LYS A 159 7.78 -7.92 11.65
C LYS A 159 8.77 -6.81 11.96
N SER A 160 10.06 -7.15 12.06
CA SER A 160 11.14 -6.19 12.32
C SER A 160 11.13 -5.00 11.36
N ASP A 161 10.92 -5.28 10.07
CA ASP A 161 10.99 -4.26 9.02
C ASP A 161 9.74 -3.37 9.02
N ILE A 162 8.58 -4.01 9.20
CA ILE A 162 7.32 -3.26 9.29
C ILE A 162 7.26 -2.34 10.51
N LEU A 163 7.79 -2.77 11.65
CA LEU A 163 7.79 -1.93 12.86
C LEU A 163 8.58 -0.63 12.67
N ARG A 164 9.67 -0.66 11.88
CA ARG A 164 10.43 0.56 11.52
C ARG A 164 9.59 1.53 10.68
N LEU A 165 8.68 1.01 9.86
CA LEU A 165 7.83 1.79 8.97
C LEU A 165 6.51 2.25 9.62
N PHE A 166 6.21 1.83 10.86
CA PHE A 166 4.90 2.11 11.50
C PHE A 166 4.54 3.59 11.60
N GLY A 167 5.54 4.47 11.74
CA GLY A 167 5.32 5.92 11.83
C GLY A 167 4.68 6.51 10.57
N ILE A 168 5.00 5.96 9.40
CA ILE A 168 4.52 6.46 8.11
C ILE A 168 3.32 5.69 7.57
N LEU A 169 3.08 4.45 8.05
CA LEU A 169 1.97 3.64 7.58
C LEU A 169 0.63 4.23 8.07
N PRO A 170 -0.36 4.44 7.19
CA PRO A 170 -1.64 5.03 7.57
C PRO A 170 -2.52 4.03 8.33
N LYS A 171 -3.56 4.56 9.01
CA LYS A 171 -4.58 3.74 9.70
C LYS A 171 -5.66 3.19 8.76
N GLY A 172 -5.79 3.72 7.54
CA GLY A 172 -6.84 3.37 6.57
C GLY A 172 -6.44 2.33 5.53
N PHE A 173 -7.23 2.22 4.47
CA PHE A 173 -7.06 1.27 3.35
C PHE A 173 -5.75 1.43 2.57
N SER A 174 -5.14 2.59 2.62
CA SER A 174 -3.87 2.86 1.96
C SER A 174 -2.65 2.24 2.63
N PHE A 175 -2.83 1.48 3.71
CA PHE A 175 -1.75 0.78 4.43
C PHE A 175 -0.89 -0.07 3.49
N THR A 176 -1.52 -0.92 2.69
CA THR A 176 -0.82 -1.83 1.76
C THR A 176 -0.07 -1.10 0.65
N THR A 177 -0.67 -0.04 0.12
CA THR A 177 -0.04 0.84 -0.89
C THR A 177 1.18 1.54 -0.33
N THR A 178 1.04 2.19 0.83
CA THR A 178 2.15 2.89 1.49
C THR A 178 3.26 1.92 1.84
N LEU A 179 2.92 0.73 2.35
CA LEU A 179 3.90 -0.30 2.69
C LEU A 179 4.72 -0.71 1.46
N THR A 180 4.06 -1.02 0.33
CA THR A 180 4.76 -1.40 -0.91
C THR A 180 5.73 -0.31 -1.37
N LEU A 181 5.25 0.93 -1.44
CA LEU A 181 6.08 2.06 -1.86
C LEU A 181 7.23 2.32 -0.87
N ALA A 182 6.93 2.27 0.43
CA ALA A 182 7.92 2.48 1.48
C ALA A 182 9.05 1.44 1.41
N MET A 183 8.73 0.16 1.21
CA MET A 183 9.74 -0.88 1.09
C MET A 183 10.57 -0.73 -0.18
N LEU A 184 9.94 -0.49 -1.34
CA LEU A 184 10.65 -0.32 -2.61
C LEU A 184 11.56 0.93 -2.62
N THR A 185 11.11 2.04 -2.01
CA THR A 185 11.92 3.27 -1.94
C THR A 185 13.02 3.24 -0.87
N ASN A 186 13.04 2.22 -0.01
CA ASN A 186 14.13 1.94 0.92
C ASN A 186 15.00 0.75 0.47
N ASP A 187 15.02 0.45 -0.83
CA ASP A 187 15.84 -0.60 -1.44
C ASP A 187 15.60 -2.01 -0.87
N MET A 188 14.43 -2.21 -0.23
CA MET A 188 14.03 -3.53 0.28
C MET A 188 13.54 -4.42 -0.86
N GLN A 189 13.85 -5.70 -0.77
CA GLN A 189 13.49 -6.68 -1.80
C GLN A 189 12.02 -7.11 -1.68
N VAL A 190 11.21 -6.71 -2.66
CA VAL A 190 9.80 -7.07 -2.76
C VAL A 190 9.56 -7.99 -3.95
N LYS A 191 9.05 -9.20 -3.70
CA LYS A 191 8.66 -10.15 -4.75
C LYS A 191 7.15 -10.16 -4.95
N PHE A 192 6.71 -10.21 -6.20
CA PHE A 192 5.30 -10.31 -6.58
C PHE A 192 5.04 -11.66 -7.22
N ILE A 193 4.16 -12.44 -6.61
CA ILE A 193 3.77 -13.78 -7.09
C ILE A 193 2.33 -13.69 -7.60
N PRO A 194 2.08 -14.06 -8.87
CA PRO A 194 0.72 -14.08 -9.42
C PRO A 194 -0.18 -15.00 -8.60
N ILE A 195 -1.33 -14.49 -8.19
CA ILE A 195 -2.39 -15.26 -7.53
C ILE A 195 -3.73 -15.04 -8.22
N ASP A 196 -4.62 -15.99 -8.10
CA ASP A 196 -6.02 -15.83 -8.46
C ASP A 196 -6.72 -14.90 -7.44
N TYR A 197 -7.78 -14.25 -7.86
CA TYR A 197 -8.59 -13.39 -6.99
C TYR A 197 -10.07 -13.66 -7.23
N MET A 198 -10.74 -14.14 -6.20
CA MET A 198 -12.14 -14.50 -6.28
C MET A 198 -13.03 -13.25 -6.26
N LYS A 199 -14.21 -13.35 -6.86
CA LYS A 199 -15.19 -12.26 -6.84
C LYS A 199 -15.74 -12.13 -5.42
N ARG A 200 -15.62 -10.93 -4.83
CA ARG A 200 -16.19 -10.61 -3.53
C ARG A 200 -17.70 -10.86 -3.51
N LYS A 201 -18.17 -11.59 -2.50
CA LYS A 201 -19.60 -11.71 -2.18
C LYS A 201 -20.01 -10.46 -1.39
N GLY A 202 -20.57 -9.44 -2.06
CA GLY A 202 -21.02 -8.21 -1.39
C GLY A 202 -20.82 -6.94 -2.24
N LYS A 203 -21.34 -5.80 -1.76
CA LYS A 203 -21.25 -4.50 -2.44
C LYS A 203 -19.90 -3.82 -2.15
N SER A 204 -19.20 -3.38 -3.21
CA SER A 204 -17.97 -2.58 -3.07
C SER A 204 -18.30 -1.20 -2.49
N LYS A 205 -17.64 -0.81 -1.39
CA LYS A 205 -17.77 0.52 -0.76
C LYS A 205 -16.90 1.60 -1.43
N ILE A 206 -16.27 1.30 -2.59
CA ILE A 206 -15.33 2.20 -3.28
C ILE A 206 -16.09 3.34 -3.96
N ARG A 207 -15.68 4.59 -3.67
CA ARG A 207 -16.12 5.82 -4.34
C ARG A 207 -15.09 6.21 -5.40
N PRO A 208 -15.34 6.01 -6.73
CA PRO A 208 -14.28 6.01 -7.76
C PRO A 208 -13.43 7.29 -7.80
N ILE A 209 -14.06 8.46 -7.82
CA ILE A 209 -13.34 9.75 -7.97
C ILE A 209 -12.57 10.08 -6.69
N ARG A 210 -13.25 10.05 -5.54
CA ARG A 210 -12.66 10.41 -4.25
C ARG A 210 -11.50 9.48 -3.88
N ASP A 211 -11.67 8.19 -4.13
CA ASP A 211 -10.64 7.21 -3.80
C ASP A 211 -9.44 7.33 -4.75
N THR A 212 -9.66 7.65 -6.03
CA THR A 212 -8.56 7.91 -6.98
C THR A 212 -7.74 9.13 -6.55
N LEU A 213 -8.37 10.24 -6.18
CA LEU A 213 -7.66 11.44 -5.68
C LEU A 213 -6.90 11.13 -4.39
N ASN A 214 -7.51 10.41 -3.46
CA ASN A 214 -6.85 9.97 -2.23
C ASN A 214 -5.62 9.08 -2.53
N PHE A 215 -5.69 8.20 -3.54
CA PHE A 215 -4.55 7.38 -3.96
C PHE A 215 -3.44 8.21 -4.59
N ILE A 216 -3.75 9.18 -5.45
CA ILE A 216 -2.75 10.10 -6.03
C ILE A 216 -2.05 10.85 -4.89
N GLN A 217 -2.82 11.47 -4.00
CA GLN A 217 -2.28 12.20 -2.85
C GLN A 217 -1.38 11.29 -1.97
N LEU A 218 -1.80 10.04 -1.75
CA LEU A 218 -1.02 9.08 -1.00
C LEU A 218 0.31 8.76 -1.68
N ILE A 219 0.30 8.46 -2.98
CA ILE A 219 1.52 8.15 -3.75
C ILE A 219 2.47 9.34 -3.68
N VAL A 220 1.98 10.54 -3.98
CA VAL A 220 2.78 11.77 -3.93
C VAL A 220 3.36 11.98 -2.53
N ARG A 221 2.53 11.85 -1.47
CA ARG A 221 2.99 12.00 -0.08
C ARG A 221 4.06 10.97 0.29
N THR A 222 3.89 9.72 -0.11
CA THR A 222 4.86 8.64 0.19
C THR A 222 6.19 8.92 -0.51
N VAL A 223 6.15 9.38 -1.75
CA VAL A 223 7.37 9.71 -2.49
C VAL A 223 8.04 10.97 -1.97
N LEU A 224 7.27 12.02 -1.62
CA LEU A 224 7.82 13.21 -0.96
C LEU A 224 8.55 12.85 0.33
N TYR A 225 8.11 11.79 1.01
CA TYR A 225 8.76 11.31 2.23
C TYR A 225 10.08 10.57 1.94
N PHE A 226 10.22 9.84 0.84
CA PHE A 226 11.40 9.02 0.56
C PHE A 226 12.33 9.55 -0.54
N ASN A 227 11.80 10.32 -1.51
CA ASN A 227 12.58 10.88 -2.61
C ASN A 227 11.92 12.14 -3.16
N PRO A 228 12.00 13.27 -2.43
CA PRO A 228 11.34 14.51 -2.81
C PRO A 228 11.85 15.08 -4.14
N LEU A 229 13.13 14.90 -4.49
CA LEU A 229 13.72 15.41 -5.73
C LEU A 229 12.99 14.88 -6.98
N LYS A 230 12.46 13.64 -6.96
CA LYS A 230 11.68 13.08 -8.09
C LYS A 230 10.41 13.86 -8.42
N ILE A 231 9.92 14.66 -7.48
CA ILE A 231 8.73 15.52 -7.69
C ILE A 231 9.16 16.94 -7.99
N PHE A 232 10.07 17.50 -7.21
CA PHE A 232 10.43 18.90 -7.32
C PHE A 232 11.28 19.22 -8.56
N VAL A 233 12.22 18.35 -8.96
CA VAL A 233 13.07 18.59 -10.13
C VAL A 233 12.27 18.64 -11.44
N PRO A 234 11.35 17.71 -11.77
CA PRO A 234 10.52 17.84 -12.96
C PRO A 234 9.65 19.11 -12.99
N ILE A 235 9.10 19.53 -11.85
CA ILE A 235 8.32 20.76 -11.75
C ILE A 235 9.21 21.98 -12.02
N ALA A 236 10.40 22.04 -11.43
CA ALA A 236 11.35 23.12 -11.64
C ALA A 236 11.80 23.21 -13.11
N LEU A 237 12.09 22.06 -13.73
CA LEU A 237 12.43 22.00 -15.16
C LEU A 237 11.27 22.47 -16.05
N LEU A 238 10.04 22.09 -15.73
CA LEU A 238 8.86 22.55 -16.47
C LEU A 238 8.72 24.08 -16.39
N LEU A 239 8.89 24.66 -15.20
CA LEU A 239 8.83 26.11 -14.99
C LEU A 239 9.95 26.84 -15.74
N LEU A 240 11.18 26.28 -15.76
CA LEU A 240 12.30 26.84 -16.54
C LEU A 240 11.99 26.79 -18.05
N LEU A 241 11.47 25.69 -18.55
CA LEU A 241 11.09 25.57 -19.95
C LEU A 241 9.96 26.53 -20.33
N LEU A 242 8.96 26.71 -19.46
CA LEU A 242 7.91 27.70 -19.64
C LEU A 242 8.46 29.13 -19.63
N SER A 243 9.37 29.47 -18.70
CA SER A 243 10.04 30.75 -18.64
C SER A 243 10.79 31.04 -19.94
N LEU A 244 11.57 30.08 -20.43
CA LEU A 244 12.29 30.19 -21.69
C LEU A 244 11.34 30.33 -22.88
N GLY A 245 10.25 29.54 -22.91
CA GLY A 245 9.24 29.61 -23.97
C GLY A 245 8.55 30.98 -24.03
N VAL A 246 8.17 31.55 -22.87
CA VAL A 246 7.60 32.91 -22.81
C VAL A 246 8.58 33.96 -23.22
N PHE A 247 9.85 33.83 -22.83
CA PHE A 247 10.91 34.76 -23.24
C PHE A 247 11.09 34.74 -24.77
N LEU A 248 11.26 33.59 -25.36
CA LEU A 248 11.43 33.45 -26.82
C LEU A 248 10.17 33.95 -27.57
N TYR A 249 8.98 33.56 -27.14
CA TYR A 249 7.74 34.01 -27.75
C TYR A 249 7.57 35.53 -27.68
N SER A 250 7.82 36.15 -26.52
CA SER A 250 7.68 37.59 -26.39
C SER A 250 8.71 38.37 -27.14
N THR A 251 9.94 37.80 -27.33
CA THR A 251 11.03 38.44 -28.10
C THR A 251 10.78 38.39 -29.58
N PHE A 252 10.25 37.28 -30.12
CA PHE A 252 10.15 37.09 -31.60
C PHE A 252 8.73 37.29 -32.15
N ALA A 253 7.68 37.22 -31.33
CA ALA A 253 6.27 37.29 -31.78
C ALA A 253 5.47 38.43 -31.18
N MET A 254 6.04 39.20 -30.23
CA MET A 254 5.38 40.35 -29.59
C MET A 254 6.24 41.62 -29.71
N ASP A 255 5.60 42.78 -29.67
CA ASP A 255 6.28 44.09 -29.70
C ASP A 255 6.95 44.46 -28.36
N ARG A 256 6.77 43.64 -27.33
CA ARG A 256 7.36 43.83 -25.99
C ARG A 256 7.71 42.52 -25.34
N ILE A 257 8.78 42.49 -24.59
CA ILE A 257 9.19 41.36 -23.75
C ILE A 257 8.31 41.30 -22.49
N LEU A 258 7.83 40.11 -22.16
CA LEU A 258 7.06 39.85 -20.93
C LEU A 258 8.03 39.54 -19.75
N ASP A 259 8.93 40.49 -19.46
CA ASP A 259 10.02 40.36 -18.49
C ASP A 259 9.56 39.94 -17.08
N THR A 260 8.46 40.54 -16.60
CA THR A 260 7.87 40.19 -15.31
C THR A 260 7.42 38.74 -15.26
N THR A 261 6.74 38.25 -16.32
CA THR A 261 6.27 36.87 -16.38
C THR A 261 7.45 35.88 -16.45
N VAL A 262 8.46 36.21 -17.26
CA VAL A 262 9.69 35.40 -17.36
C VAL A 262 10.40 35.33 -16.01
N SER A 263 10.55 36.46 -15.33
CA SER A 263 11.22 36.55 -14.03
C SER A 263 10.46 35.75 -12.95
N ILE A 264 9.13 35.86 -12.89
CA ILE A 264 8.32 35.11 -11.94
C ILE A 264 8.47 33.59 -12.15
N LEU A 265 8.38 33.10 -13.39
CA LEU A 265 8.53 31.68 -13.70
C LEU A 265 9.95 31.17 -13.38
N PHE A 266 10.97 31.97 -13.68
CA PHE A 266 12.35 31.61 -13.39
C PHE A 266 12.62 31.52 -11.88
N VAL A 267 12.20 32.53 -11.11
CA VAL A 267 12.34 32.54 -9.65
C VAL A 267 11.54 31.40 -9.01
N ALA A 268 10.33 31.15 -9.50
CA ALA A 268 9.52 29.99 -9.03
C ALA A 268 10.23 28.66 -9.27
N ALA A 269 10.92 28.49 -10.41
CA ALA A 269 11.70 27.29 -10.69
C ALA A 269 12.86 27.10 -9.72
N LEU A 270 13.58 28.17 -9.40
CA LEU A 270 14.68 28.14 -8.41
C LEU A 270 14.16 27.84 -7.00
N GLN A 271 13.01 28.41 -6.63
CA GLN A 271 12.36 28.12 -5.35
C GLN A 271 11.97 26.65 -5.25
N MET A 272 11.38 26.05 -6.30
CA MET A 272 11.03 24.63 -6.32
C MET A 272 12.26 23.72 -6.17
N LEU A 273 13.37 24.04 -6.84
CA LEU A 273 14.63 23.33 -6.67
C LEU A 273 15.16 23.43 -5.23
N SER A 274 15.15 24.62 -4.65
CA SER A 274 15.61 24.83 -3.28
C SER A 274 14.78 24.08 -2.25
N ILE A 275 13.44 24.10 -2.39
CA ILE A 275 12.52 23.34 -1.54
C ILE A 275 12.79 21.83 -1.69
N GLY A 276 12.99 21.34 -2.91
CA GLY A 276 13.29 19.94 -3.18
C GLY A 276 14.60 19.49 -2.52
N MET A 277 15.66 20.30 -2.60
CA MET A 277 16.94 20.01 -1.96
C MET A 277 16.84 20.01 -0.42
N ILE A 278 16.12 20.96 0.16
CA ILE A 278 15.90 21.01 1.62
C ILE A 278 15.14 19.78 2.08
N ALA A 279 14.08 19.40 1.37
CA ALA A 279 13.30 18.21 1.68
C ALA A 279 14.14 16.93 1.61
N ASP A 280 15.02 16.78 0.61
CA ASP A 280 15.93 15.64 0.44
C ASP A 280 16.97 15.54 1.58
N ILE A 281 17.52 16.69 2.01
CA ILE A 281 18.46 16.75 3.14
C ILE A 281 17.78 16.33 4.45
N ILE A 282 16.53 16.78 4.68
CA ILE A 282 15.77 16.42 5.89
C ILE A 282 15.50 14.91 5.92
N ASP A 283 15.11 14.30 4.77
CA ASP A 283 14.87 12.86 4.70
C ASP A 283 16.15 12.07 4.98
N LYS A 284 17.26 12.42 4.34
CA LYS A 284 18.55 11.73 4.55
C LYS A 284 19.05 11.83 5.98
N ARG A 285 18.86 12.96 6.63
CA ARG A 285 19.25 13.15 8.04
C ARG A 285 18.43 12.30 9.01
N ASN A 286 17.17 12.01 8.70
CA ASN A 286 16.32 11.16 9.53
C ASN A 286 16.61 9.65 9.35
N LYS A 287 17.42 9.27 8.37
CA LYS A 287 17.86 7.88 8.11
C LYS A 287 19.20 7.53 8.76
N LEU A 288 19.95 8.54 9.23
CA LEU A 288 21.18 8.40 10.04
C LEU A 288 20.83 8.36 11.54
#